data_ea0f63856c56f8b76bb355000828bcd4
#
_entry.id   ea0f63856c56f8b76bb355000828bcd4
#
_cell.length_a   1.000
_cell.length_b   1.000
_cell.length_c   1.000
_cell.angle_alpha   90.00
_cell.angle_beta   90.00
_cell.angle_gamma   90.00
#
_symmetry.space_group_name_H-M   'P 1'
#
loop_
_entity.id
_entity.type
_entity.pdbx_description
1 polymer ?
#
loop_
_entity_poly.entity_id
_entity_poly.type
_entity_poly.pdbx_seq_one_letter_code
_entity_poly.pdbx_strand_id
1 'polypeptide(L)'
;HTPIRRQRQMCIRDSVYGMAWFIFSEVMFFAAFFGALFYIRTFSISWLGGEGDKGLAGELLWPDFVATWPPMVTPEESLMGEQAVTKGPDESMYLHSIRNLGTWLPLYNTVVLLTSSGTVHFAHMALKDNNRKRFNFWLGITVLLAFIFVILQALEYYEAYAHLGLTLNSGVYGTTFFMLTGFHGMHVLIGGIFLATQLTRSAGY
;
A
#
# COMPACT_ATOMS: atom_id res chain seq x y z
N HIS A 1 -17.61 -43.31 -14.78
CA HIS A 1 -17.69 -41.82 -14.94
C HIS A 1 -17.80 -41.02 -13.63
N THR A 2 -18.16 -41.64 -12.50
CA THR A 2 -18.33 -40.98 -11.20
C THR A 2 -17.02 -40.59 -10.46
N PRO A 3 -15.94 -41.42 -10.47
CA PRO A 3 -14.73 -41.08 -9.72
C PRO A 3 -13.98 -39.86 -10.29
N ILE A 4 -13.91 -39.72 -11.61
CA ILE A 4 -13.22 -38.60 -12.29
C ILE A 4 -13.93 -37.24 -12.02
N ARG A 5 -15.27 -37.24 -11.98
CA ARG A 5 -16.04 -36.04 -11.61
C ARG A 5 -15.81 -35.64 -10.16
N ARG A 6 -15.79 -36.59 -9.22
CA ARG A 6 -15.51 -36.32 -7.80
C ARG A 6 -14.08 -35.76 -7.60
N GLN A 7 -13.09 -36.38 -8.27
CA GLN A 7 -11.70 -35.93 -8.20
C GLN A 7 -11.53 -34.52 -8.76
N ARG A 8 -12.16 -34.19 -9.89
CA ARG A 8 -12.14 -32.85 -10.47
C ARG A 8 -12.83 -31.84 -9.56
N GLN A 9 -13.93 -32.18 -8.92
CA GLN A 9 -14.60 -31.29 -7.96
C GLN A 9 -13.77 -31.07 -6.69
N MET A 10 -13.07 -32.11 -6.19
CA MET A 10 -12.15 -31.96 -5.06
C MET A 10 -11.02 -30.98 -5.42
N CYS A 11 -10.33 -31.16 -6.55
CA CYS A 11 -9.26 -30.26 -6.97
C CYS A 11 -9.72 -28.80 -7.12
N ILE A 12 -10.93 -28.55 -7.63
CA ILE A 12 -11.48 -27.20 -7.73
C ILE A 12 -11.74 -26.62 -6.34
N ARG A 13 -12.33 -27.39 -5.44
CA ARG A 13 -12.58 -26.93 -4.05
C ARG A 13 -11.30 -26.67 -3.30
N ASP A 14 -10.30 -27.53 -3.42
CA ASP A 14 -9.00 -27.34 -2.78
C ASP A 14 -8.29 -26.08 -3.28
N SER A 15 -8.37 -25.79 -4.59
CA SER A 15 -7.85 -24.56 -5.18
C SER A 15 -8.59 -23.31 -4.66
N VAL A 16 -9.91 -23.39 -4.51
CA VAL A 16 -10.72 -22.28 -3.96
C VAL A 16 -10.39 -22.06 -2.48
N TYR A 17 -10.27 -23.12 -1.68
CA TYR A 17 -9.89 -23.00 -0.28
C TYR A 17 -8.45 -22.49 -0.13
N GLY A 18 -7.52 -22.99 -0.94
CA GLY A 18 -6.14 -22.50 -0.96
C GLY A 18 -6.06 -20.99 -1.25
N MET A 19 -6.82 -20.51 -2.24
CA MET A 19 -6.89 -19.09 -2.54
C MET A 19 -7.56 -18.28 -1.42
N ALA A 20 -8.60 -18.80 -0.80
CA ALA A 20 -9.28 -18.15 0.32
C ALA A 20 -8.33 -18.00 1.53
N TRP A 21 -7.55 -19.02 1.86
CA TRP A 21 -6.55 -18.98 2.92
C TRP A 21 -5.40 -18.04 2.59
N PHE A 22 -4.96 -18.00 1.33
CA PHE A 22 -3.96 -17.03 0.88
C PHE A 22 -4.46 -15.59 1.07
N ILE A 23 -5.67 -15.27 0.59
CA ILE A 23 -6.25 -13.93 0.78
C ILE A 23 -6.40 -13.61 2.27
N PHE A 24 -6.82 -14.57 3.09
CA PHE A 24 -6.94 -14.38 4.53
C PHE A 24 -5.58 -14.04 5.17
N SER A 25 -4.51 -14.73 4.79
CA SER A 25 -3.16 -14.46 5.29
C SER A 25 -2.69 -13.04 4.95
N GLU A 26 -2.98 -12.57 3.74
CA GLU A 26 -2.65 -11.20 3.30
C GLU A 26 -3.45 -10.14 4.05
N VAL A 27 -4.75 -10.39 4.27
CA VAL A 27 -5.58 -9.51 5.10
C VAL A 27 -5.04 -9.42 6.52
N MET A 28 -4.64 -10.55 7.13
CA MET A 28 -4.07 -10.56 8.48
C MET A 28 -2.70 -9.89 8.54
N PHE A 29 -1.89 -10.03 7.48
CA PHE A 29 -0.61 -9.35 7.37
C PHE A 29 -0.78 -7.82 7.41
N PHE A 30 -1.65 -7.25 6.57
CA PHE A 30 -1.93 -5.83 6.60
C PHE A 30 -2.64 -5.38 7.88
N ALA A 31 -3.53 -6.20 8.42
CA ALA A 31 -4.20 -5.92 9.70
C ALA A 31 -3.21 -5.76 10.85
N ALA A 32 -2.11 -6.51 10.87
CA ALA A 32 -1.06 -6.36 11.87
C ALA A 32 -0.38 -4.97 11.77
N PHE A 33 -0.06 -4.49 10.56
CA PHE A 33 0.50 -3.14 10.37
C PHE A 33 -0.48 -2.03 10.76
N PHE A 34 -1.75 -2.15 10.35
CA PHE A 34 -2.77 -1.18 10.76
C PHE A 34 -3.03 -1.20 12.27
N GLY A 35 -2.99 -2.38 12.89
CA GLY A 35 -3.08 -2.53 14.35
C GLY A 35 -1.91 -1.85 15.07
N ALA A 36 -0.69 -2.03 14.57
CA ALA A 36 0.50 -1.36 15.09
C ALA A 36 0.39 0.17 14.94
N LEU A 37 -0.04 0.65 13.76
CA LEU A 37 -0.26 2.08 13.51
C LEU A 37 -1.32 2.66 14.44
N PHE A 38 -2.42 1.96 14.63
CA PHE A 38 -3.47 2.35 15.57
C PHE A 38 -2.93 2.45 17.00
N TYR A 39 -2.17 1.45 17.46
CA TYR A 39 -1.56 1.45 18.78
C TYR A 39 -0.61 2.62 18.99
N ILE A 40 0.27 2.86 18.01
CA ILE A 40 1.22 3.97 18.03
C ILE A 40 0.50 5.31 18.10
N ARG A 41 -0.48 5.51 17.23
CA ARG A 41 -1.23 6.76 17.16
C ARG A 41 -2.04 7.04 18.42
N THR A 42 -2.67 6.02 18.99
CA THR A 42 -3.63 6.20 20.08
C THR A 42 -2.96 6.18 21.45
N PHE A 43 -1.93 5.35 21.63
CA PHE A 43 -1.30 5.15 22.93
C PHE A 43 0.12 5.67 23.01
N SER A 44 1.00 5.24 22.08
CA SER A 44 2.42 5.54 22.21
C SER A 44 2.75 7.01 22.11
N ILE A 45 2.10 7.75 21.20
CA ILE A 45 2.34 9.18 21.01
C ILE A 45 1.81 9.98 22.20
N SER A 46 0.62 9.65 22.74
CA SER A 46 0.09 10.29 23.94
C SER A 46 1.00 10.07 25.16
N TRP A 47 1.53 8.85 25.32
CA TRP A 47 2.48 8.57 26.40
C TRP A 47 3.80 9.31 26.28
N LEU A 48 4.32 9.47 25.04
CA LEU A 48 5.51 10.28 24.80
C LEU A 48 5.29 11.76 25.10
N GLY A 49 4.06 12.27 24.88
CA GLY A 49 3.65 13.65 25.22
C GLY A 49 3.29 13.86 26.69
N GLY A 50 3.56 12.88 27.56
CA GLY A 50 3.29 13.02 29.00
C GLY A 50 1.84 12.71 29.40
N GLU A 51 0.99 12.23 28.49
CA GLU A 51 -0.42 11.93 28.80
C GLU A 51 -0.62 10.46 29.18
N GLY A 52 -1.58 10.22 30.09
CA GLY A 52 -2.04 8.88 30.48
C GLY A 52 -1.14 8.17 31.51
N ASP A 53 -1.44 6.90 31.79
CA ASP A 53 -0.83 6.12 32.85
C ASP A 53 0.71 5.89 32.71
N LYS A 54 1.22 6.05 31.52
CA LYS A 54 2.66 5.87 31.18
C LYS A 54 3.34 7.17 30.75
N GLY A 55 2.67 8.31 30.91
CA GLY A 55 3.17 9.63 30.49
C GLY A 55 4.38 10.12 31.30
N LEU A 56 4.58 9.61 32.52
CA LEU A 56 5.70 10.02 33.39
C LEU A 56 7.07 9.85 32.71
N ALA A 57 7.23 8.82 31.88
CA ALA A 57 8.49 8.60 31.13
C ALA A 57 8.69 9.69 30.05
N GLY A 58 7.61 10.14 29.42
CA GLY A 58 7.65 11.25 28.44
C GLY A 58 8.03 12.58 29.11
N GLU A 59 7.40 12.92 30.24
CA GLU A 59 7.73 14.14 30.99
C GLU A 59 9.16 14.20 31.49
N LEU A 60 9.72 13.05 31.89
CA LEU A 60 11.09 12.97 32.41
C LEU A 60 12.16 12.94 31.32
N LEU A 61 11.90 12.29 30.19
CA LEU A 61 12.89 12.08 29.13
C LEU A 61 12.78 13.13 28.02
N TRP A 62 11.57 13.53 27.69
CA TRP A 62 11.30 14.45 26.56
C TRP A 62 10.23 15.51 26.91
N PRO A 63 10.51 16.41 27.85
CA PRO A 63 9.53 17.40 28.34
C PRO A 63 9.02 18.36 27.27
N ASP A 64 9.79 18.57 26.22
CA ASP A 64 9.46 19.49 25.13
C ASP A 64 8.72 18.82 23.96
N PHE A 65 8.49 17.48 24.03
CA PHE A 65 7.81 16.75 22.96
C PHE A 65 6.31 17.04 22.97
N VAL A 66 5.80 17.52 21.82
CA VAL A 66 4.36 17.77 21.63
C VAL A 66 3.74 16.61 20.88
N ALA A 67 2.78 15.95 21.51
CA ALA A 67 2.03 14.81 20.95
C ALA A 67 1.06 15.28 19.87
N THR A 68 1.54 15.46 18.64
CA THR A 68 0.72 15.79 17.46
C THR A 68 0.72 14.66 16.45
N TRP A 69 -0.35 14.57 15.67
CA TRP A 69 -0.43 13.63 14.55
C TRP A 69 -0.63 14.39 13.23
N PRO A 70 0.16 14.10 12.18
CA PRO A 70 1.32 13.19 12.16
C PRO A 70 2.51 13.75 12.95
N PRO A 71 3.35 12.90 13.60
CA PRO A 71 4.52 13.35 14.31
C PRO A 71 5.61 13.78 13.31
N MET A 72 5.77 15.08 13.14
CA MET A 72 6.74 15.67 12.20
C MET A 72 8.13 15.88 12.82
N VAL A 73 8.20 15.86 14.14
CA VAL A 73 9.43 15.99 14.92
C VAL A 73 9.60 14.75 15.77
N THR A 74 10.81 14.19 15.80
CA THR A 74 11.13 13.06 16.67
C THR A 74 11.39 13.54 18.10
N PRO A 75 11.14 12.73 19.15
CA PRO A 75 11.37 13.13 20.54
C PRO A 75 12.82 13.55 20.81
N GLU A 76 13.77 12.96 20.11
CA GLU A 76 15.19 13.21 20.30
C GLU A 76 15.83 13.84 19.06
N GLU A 77 15.57 15.13 18.88
CA GLU A 77 16.05 15.92 17.76
C GLU A 77 17.58 15.96 17.66
N SER A 78 18.26 15.90 18.80
CA SER A 78 19.74 15.94 18.89
C SER A 78 20.43 14.72 18.24
N LEU A 79 19.78 13.55 18.23
CA LEU A 79 20.32 12.32 17.63
C LEU A 79 20.05 12.20 16.13
N MET A 80 18.96 12.80 15.67
CA MET A 80 18.51 12.66 14.28
C MET A 80 18.99 13.79 13.37
N GLY A 81 19.49 14.91 13.94
CA GLY A 81 19.95 16.07 13.19
C GLY A 81 18.87 16.67 12.31
N GLU A 82 19.23 17.08 11.11
CA GLU A 82 18.29 17.69 10.14
C GLU A 82 17.13 16.75 9.72
N GLN A 83 17.29 15.44 9.92
CA GLN A 83 16.26 14.44 9.61
C GLN A 83 15.20 14.31 10.72
N ALA A 84 15.41 14.94 11.87
CA ALA A 84 14.45 14.95 12.97
C ALA A 84 13.15 15.67 12.60
N VAL A 85 13.23 16.65 11.70
CA VAL A 85 12.10 17.47 11.28
C VAL A 85 11.73 17.14 9.84
N THR A 86 10.53 16.62 9.64
CA THR A 86 9.96 16.34 8.33
C THR A 86 9.04 17.50 7.95
N LYS A 87 9.11 17.97 6.71
CA LYS A 87 8.13 18.93 6.20
C LYS A 87 6.76 18.28 6.22
N GLY A 88 5.82 18.94 6.89
CA GLY A 88 4.49 18.38 7.11
C GLY A 88 3.71 18.16 5.81
N PRO A 89 2.68 17.33 5.84
CA PRO A 89 1.76 17.14 4.72
C PRO A 89 1.05 18.44 4.31
N ASP A 90 1.06 19.44 5.18
CA ASP A 90 0.41 20.75 4.96
C ASP A 90 0.90 21.50 3.72
N GLU A 91 2.15 21.32 3.32
CA GLU A 91 2.68 21.97 2.12
C GLU A 91 2.44 21.18 0.83
N SER A 92 2.33 19.84 0.91
CA SER A 92 2.27 18.99 -0.27
C SER A 92 0.94 18.23 -0.45
N MET A 93 0.16 18.06 0.62
CA MET A 93 -1.10 17.28 0.59
C MET A 93 -2.36 18.14 0.60
N TYR A 94 -2.24 19.47 0.72
CA TYR A 94 -3.39 20.33 0.50
C TYR A 94 -3.89 20.15 -0.92
N LEU A 95 -5.21 20.01 -1.07
CA LEU A 95 -5.92 20.10 -2.34
C LEU A 95 -5.70 21.51 -2.94
N HIS A 96 -4.45 21.81 -3.28
CA HIS A 96 -4.14 23.01 -4.05
C HIS A 96 -4.76 22.85 -5.42
N SER A 97 -5.47 23.87 -5.83
CA SER A 97 -6.04 24.10 -7.15
C SER A 97 -5.73 22.99 -8.19
N ILE A 98 -6.72 22.51 -8.90
CA ILE A 98 -6.66 21.52 -10.01
C ILE A 98 -5.48 21.74 -11.00
N ARG A 99 -4.76 22.84 -10.86
CA ARG A 99 -3.59 23.24 -11.69
C ARG A 99 -2.26 22.62 -11.30
N ASN A 100 -2.08 22.17 -10.07
CA ASN A 100 -0.84 21.53 -9.61
C ASN A 100 -0.98 20.01 -9.65
N LEU A 101 -0.73 19.42 -10.82
CA LEU A 101 -0.80 17.97 -11.02
C LEU A 101 0.12 17.18 -10.08
N GLY A 102 1.25 17.72 -9.64
CA GLY A 102 2.20 17.02 -8.77
C GLY A 102 1.65 16.68 -7.39
N THR A 103 0.81 17.50 -6.81
CA THR A 103 0.21 17.31 -5.48
C THR A 103 -0.90 16.25 -5.44
N TRP A 104 -1.32 15.74 -6.60
CA TRP A 104 -2.41 14.78 -6.73
C TRP A 104 -1.93 13.34 -6.99
N LEU A 105 -0.64 13.07 -6.86
CA LEU A 105 -0.07 11.75 -7.15
C LEU A 105 -0.81 10.59 -6.45
N PRO A 106 -1.10 10.64 -5.14
CA PRO A 106 -1.85 9.58 -4.45
C PRO A 106 -3.26 9.38 -4.99
N LEU A 107 -3.93 10.48 -5.41
CA LEU A 107 -5.25 10.40 -6.02
C LEU A 107 -5.20 9.71 -7.38
N TYR A 108 -4.21 10.05 -8.22
CA TYR A 108 -3.99 9.38 -9.50
C TYR A 108 -3.73 7.89 -9.32
N ASN A 109 -2.90 7.52 -8.36
CA ASN A 109 -2.65 6.12 -8.01
C ASN A 109 -3.95 5.39 -7.64
N THR A 110 -4.79 6.01 -6.84
CA THR A 110 -6.10 5.46 -6.46
C THR A 110 -7.00 5.27 -7.68
N VAL A 111 -7.09 6.27 -8.57
CA VAL A 111 -7.91 6.20 -9.80
C VAL A 111 -7.39 5.09 -10.73
N VAL A 112 -6.08 4.99 -10.92
CA VAL A 112 -5.45 3.92 -11.72
C VAL A 112 -5.80 2.55 -11.14
N LEU A 113 -5.72 2.38 -9.82
CA LEU A 113 -6.02 1.12 -9.14
C LEU A 113 -7.50 0.73 -9.28
N LEU A 114 -8.42 1.67 -9.07
CA LEU A 114 -9.86 1.44 -9.25
C LEU A 114 -10.21 1.10 -10.70
N THR A 115 -9.58 1.79 -11.65
CA THR A 115 -9.75 1.50 -13.09
C THR A 115 -9.22 0.11 -13.44
N SER A 116 -8.08 -0.30 -12.88
CA SER A 116 -7.51 -1.64 -13.10
C SER A 116 -8.41 -2.74 -12.55
N SER A 117 -9.10 -2.49 -11.43
CA SER A 117 -10.11 -3.41 -10.88
C SER A 117 -11.30 -3.60 -11.85
N GLY A 118 -11.75 -2.52 -12.49
CA GLY A 118 -12.77 -2.61 -13.56
C GLY A 118 -12.28 -3.39 -14.78
N THR A 119 -11.07 -3.13 -15.25
CA THR A 119 -10.53 -3.81 -16.45
C THR A 119 -10.29 -5.30 -16.21
N VAL A 120 -9.82 -5.71 -15.01
CA VAL A 120 -9.68 -7.14 -14.68
C VAL A 120 -11.04 -7.84 -14.59
N HIS A 121 -12.08 -7.14 -14.14
CA HIS A 121 -13.43 -7.68 -14.14
C HIS A 121 -13.91 -7.97 -15.57
N PHE A 122 -13.72 -7.04 -16.52
CA PHE A 122 -14.04 -7.26 -17.94
C PHE A 122 -13.22 -8.39 -18.57
N ALA A 123 -11.94 -8.52 -18.20
CA ALA A 123 -11.12 -9.66 -18.60
C ALA A 123 -11.73 -10.99 -18.09
N HIS A 124 -12.14 -11.04 -16.83
CA HIS A 124 -12.76 -12.21 -16.24
C HIS A 124 -14.09 -12.60 -16.93
N MET A 125 -14.92 -11.61 -17.26
CA MET A 125 -16.16 -11.85 -18.02
C MET A 125 -15.85 -12.40 -19.42
N ALA A 126 -14.88 -11.82 -20.14
CA ALA A 126 -14.47 -12.31 -21.46
C ALA A 126 -13.91 -13.75 -21.41
N LEU A 127 -13.25 -14.13 -20.31
CA LEU A 127 -12.81 -15.50 -20.09
C LEU A 127 -13.97 -16.47 -19.92
N LYS A 128 -15.02 -16.07 -19.17
CA LYS A 128 -16.26 -16.87 -19.04
C LYS A 128 -16.97 -17.08 -20.37
N ASP A 129 -16.98 -16.04 -21.22
CA ASP A 129 -17.55 -16.07 -22.56
C ASP A 129 -16.66 -16.81 -23.58
N ASN A 130 -15.53 -17.37 -23.13
CA ASN A 130 -14.53 -18.08 -23.95
C ASN A 130 -13.99 -17.22 -25.11
N ASN A 131 -13.99 -15.90 -24.97
CA ASN A 131 -13.49 -14.96 -25.97
C ASN A 131 -12.07 -14.51 -25.68
N ARG A 132 -11.08 -15.27 -26.18
CA ARG A 132 -9.67 -15.04 -25.93
C ARG A 132 -9.17 -13.66 -26.38
N LYS A 133 -9.68 -13.13 -27.50
CA LYS A 133 -9.25 -11.80 -27.99
C LYS A 133 -9.63 -10.68 -27.03
N ARG A 134 -10.86 -10.70 -26.53
CA ARG A 134 -11.32 -9.74 -25.52
C ARG A 134 -10.60 -9.92 -24.19
N PHE A 135 -10.38 -11.15 -23.78
CA PHE A 135 -9.62 -11.46 -22.57
C PHE A 135 -8.21 -10.88 -22.62
N ASN A 136 -7.44 -11.17 -23.68
CA ASN A 136 -6.07 -10.67 -23.83
C ASN A 136 -6.01 -9.14 -23.90
N PHE A 137 -6.99 -8.51 -24.56
CA PHE A 137 -7.08 -7.05 -24.63
C PHE A 137 -7.28 -6.42 -23.23
N TRP A 138 -8.30 -6.84 -22.50
CA TRP A 138 -8.58 -6.30 -21.16
C TRP A 138 -7.51 -6.65 -20.14
N LEU A 139 -6.96 -7.86 -20.20
CA LEU A 139 -5.86 -8.25 -19.33
C LEU A 139 -4.59 -7.43 -19.64
N GLY A 140 -4.32 -7.14 -20.90
CA GLY A 140 -3.22 -6.28 -21.31
C GLY A 140 -3.34 -4.86 -20.73
N ILE A 141 -4.52 -4.28 -20.78
CA ILE A 141 -4.80 -2.97 -20.13
C ILE A 141 -4.56 -3.05 -18.62
N THR A 142 -5.03 -4.11 -17.97
CA THR A 142 -4.85 -4.30 -16.52
C THR A 142 -3.36 -4.37 -16.15
N VAL A 143 -2.57 -5.12 -16.90
CA VAL A 143 -1.11 -5.23 -16.69
C VAL A 143 -0.43 -3.88 -16.91
N LEU A 144 -0.81 -3.14 -17.95
CA LEU A 144 -0.28 -1.80 -18.21
C LEU A 144 -0.58 -0.84 -17.04
N LEU A 145 -1.81 -0.84 -16.53
CA LEU A 145 -2.20 -0.01 -15.38
C LEU A 145 -1.44 -0.40 -14.11
N ALA A 146 -1.18 -1.69 -13.89
CA ALA A 146 -0.37 -2.13 -12.75
C ALA A 146 1.06 -1.60 -12.82
N PHE A 147 1.70 -1.59 -13.99
CA PHE A 147 3.04 -1.01 -14.17
C PHE A 147 3.02 0.52 -14.03
N ILE A 148 2.00 1.21 -14.55
CA ILE A 148 1.83 2.65 -14.35
C ILE A 148 1.73 2.97 -12.85
N PHE A 149 0.95 2.21 -12.09
CA PHE A 149 0.84 2.35 -10.64
C PHE A 149 2.21 2.26 -9.95
N VAL A 150 3.01 1.24 -10.29
CA VAL A 150 4.35 1.05 -9.68
C VAL A 150 5.28 2.22 -10.01
N ILE A 151 5.23 2.74 -11.24
CA ILE A 151 6.03 3.90 -11.64
C ILE A 151 5.59 5.14 -10.84
N LEU A 152 4.29 5.41 -10.71
CA LEU A 152 3.78 6.54 -9.94
C LEU A 152 4.15 6.41 -8.45
N GLN A 153 4.10 5.21 -7.88
CA GLN A 153 4.55 4.93 -6.52
C GLN A 153 6.05 5.22 -6.33
N ALA A 154 6.87 4.86 -7.31
CA ALA A 154 8.30 5.16 -7.26
C ALA A 154 8.57 6.68 -7.33
N LEU A 155 7.81 7.42 -8.13
CA LEU A 155 7.88 8.88 -8.19
C LEU A 155 7.44 9.53 -6.86
N GLU A 156 6.39 9.02 -6.23
CA GLU A 156 5.92 9.46 -4.91
C GLU A 156 7.00 9.25 -3.84
N TYR A 157 7.68 8.11 -3.87
CA TYR A 157 8.80 7.85 -2.95
C TYR A 157 9.98 8.79 -3.20
N TYR A 158 10.30 9.03 -4.47
CA TYR A 158 11.36 9.99 -4.81
C TYR A 158 11.05 11.39 -4.27
N GLU A 159 9.81 11.85 -4.43
CA GLU A 159 9.37 13.15 -3.91
C GLU A 159 9.40 13.19 -2.38
N ALA A 160 8.96 12.12 -1.71
CA ALA A 160 9.02 12.00 -0.26
C ALA A 160 10.45 12.12 0.28
N TYR A 161 11.41 11.44 -0.36
CA TYR A 161 12.82 11.50 0.04
C TYR A 161 13.49 12.83 -0.31
N ALA A 162 13.29 13.34 -1.52
CA ALA A 162 14.04 14.50 -2.04
C ALA A 162 13.49 15.83 -1.58
N HIS A 163 12.17 15.95 -1.46
CA HIS A 163 11.52 17.25 -1.21
C HIS A 163 10.87 17.37 0.16
N LEU A 164 10.35 16.27 0.72
CA LEU A 164 9.67 16.29 2.01
C LEU A 164 10.59 15.91 3.18
N GLY A 165 11.78 15.37 2.91
CA GLY A 165 12.68 14.86 3.94
C GLY A 165 12.11 13.65 4.70
N LEU A 166 11.05 13.03 4.17
CA LEU A 166 10.46 11.85 4.77
C LEU A 166 11.30 10.63 4.41
N THR A 167 11.99 10.08 5.40
CA THR A 167 12.87 8.90 5.25
C THR A 167 12.47 7.81 6.24
N LEU A 168 13.09 6.65 6.14
CA LEU A 168 12.94 5.60 7.16
C LEU A 168 13.42 6.05 8.54
N ASN A 169 14.31 7.04 8.60
CA ASN A 169 14.84 7.59 9.84
C ASN A 169 14.00 8.75 10.40
N SER A 170 12.96 9.18 9.71
CA SER A 170 12.05 10.26 10.16
C SER A 170 11.10 9.83 11.28
N GLY A 171 11.50 8.84 12.10
CA GLY A 171 10.72 8.35 13.22
C GLY A 171 9.61 7.39 12.80
N VAL A 172 8.62 7.25 13.70
CA VAL A 172 7.56 6.25 13.59
C VAL A 172 6.66 6.47 12.36
N TYR A 173 6.39 7.73 12.01
CA TYR A 173 5.55 8.06 10.88
C TYR A 173 6.20 7.63 9.55
N GLY A 174 7.46 8.01 9.34
CA GLY A 174 8.22 7.63 8.14
C GLY A 174 8.36 6.10 8.01
N THR A 175 8.75 5.44 9.08
CA THR A 175 8.90 3.98 9.09
C THR A 175 7.57 3.29 8.78
N THR A 176 6.49 3.67 9.43
CA THR A 176 5.16 3.05 9.21
C THR A 176 4.65 3.32 7.80
N PHE A 177 4.84 4.54 7.29
CA PHE A 177 4.45 4.90 5.94
C PHE A 177 5.17 4.02 4.90
N PHE A 178 6.50 3.96 4.93
CA PHE A 178 7.27 3.19 3.95
C PHE A 178 7.07 1.69 4.08
N MET A 179 6.92 1.16 5.28
CA MET A 179 6.63 -0.26 5.47
C MET A 179 5.26 -0.63 4.89
N LEU A 180 4.23 0.11 5.21
CA LEU A 180 2.87 -0.19 4.80
C LEU A 180 2.67 -0.02 3.28
N THR A 181 3.09 1.12 2.74
CA THR A 181 2.96 1.41 1.31
C THR A 181 3.97 0.62 0.46
N GLY A 182 5.16 0.33 0.98
CA GLY A 182 6.18 -0.47 0.31
C GLY A 182 5.75 -1.92 0.15
N PHE A 183 5.23 -2.55 1.20
CA PHE A 183 4.66 -3.91 1.08
C PHE A 183 3.46 -3.94 0.14
N HIS A 184 2.60 -2.92 0.17
CA HIS A 184 1.51 -2.81 -0.79
C HIS A 184 2.02 -2.72 -2.23
N GLY A 185 2.98 -1.84 -2.50
CA GLY A 185 3.60 -1.70 -3.82
C GLY A 185 4.28 -2.99 -4.31
N MET A 186 4.95 -3.72 -3.41
CA MET A 186 5.53 -5.03 -3.72
C MET A 186 4.45 -6.05 -4.12
N HIS A 187 3.32 -6.09 -3.40
CA HIS A 187 2.20 -6.97 -3.74
C HIS A 187 1.60 -6.64 -5.10
N VAL A 188 1.46 -5.35 -5.43
CA VAL A 188 0.98 -4.91 -6.75
C VAL A 188 1.97 -5.32 -7.84
N LEU A 189 3.28 -5.18 -7.61
CA LEU A 189 4.31 -5.59 -8.57
C LEU A 189 4.27 -7.10 -8.82
N ILE A 190 4.25 -7.92 -7.77
CA ILE A 190 4.18 -9.39 -7.88
C ILE A 190 2.88 -9.81 -8.58
N GLY A 191 1.74 -9.22 -8.19
CA GLY A 191 0.45 -9.47 -8.84
C GLY A 191 0.47 -9.09 -10.32
N GLY A 192 1.08 -7.95 -10.67
CA GLY A 192 1.27 -7.51 -12.04
C GLY A 192 2.11 -8.48 -12.88
N ILE A 193 3.20 -9.03 -12.30
CA ILE A 193 4.03 -10.07 -12.94
C ILE A 193 3.21 -11.36 -13.17
N PHE A 194 2.41 -11.78 -12.21
CA PHE A 194 1.54 -12.95 -12.40
C PHE A 194 0.52 -12.74 -13.52
N LEU A 195 -0.11 -11.57 -13.59
CA LEU A 195 -1.03 -11.24 -14.68
C LEU A 195 -0.32 -11.15 -16.04
N ALA A 196 0.89 -10.59 -16.08
CA ALA A 196 1.71 -10.53 -17.29
C ALA A 196 2.09 -11.94 -17.79
N THR A 197 2.45 -12.88 -16.89
CA THR A 197 2.72 -14.25 -17.27
C THR A 197 1.48 -14.97 -17.80
N GLN A 198 0.29 -14.70 -17.26
CA GLN A 198 -0.96 -15.23 -17.80
C GLN A 198 -1.28 -14.66 -19.17
N LEU A 199 -1.03 -13.36 -19.38
CA LEU A 199 -1.21 -12.72 -20.67
C LEU A 199 -0.31 -13.34 -21.76
N THR A 200 0.98 -13.53 -21.47
CA THR A 200 1.93 -14.15 -22.42
C THR A 200 1.53 -15.59 -22.75
N ARG A 201 1.11 -16.37 -21.75
CA ARG A 201 0.61 -17.73 -21.95
C ARG A 201 -0.66 -17.77 -22.81
N SER A 202 -1.60 -16.85 -22.58
CA SER A 202 -2.84 -16.79 -23.35
C SER A 202 -2.64 -16.29 -24.76
N ALA A 203 -1.65 -15.43 -25.01
CA ALA A 203 -1.32 -14.92 -26.33
C ALA A 203 -0.55 -15.93 -27.19
N GLY A 204 0.20 -16.86 -26.56
CA GLY A 204 0.99 -17.88 -27.25
C GLY A 204 0.23 -19.15 -27.68
N TYR A 205 -1.04 -19.25 -27.31
CA TYR A 205 -1.96 -20.32 -27.71
C TYR A 205 -3.11 -19.77 -28.56
#